data_90e4a6abc9ee37d06502acb979bd9e29
#
_entry.id   90e4a6abc9ee37d06502acb979bd9e29
#
_cell.length_a   1.000
_cell.length_b   1.000
_cell.length_c   1.000
_cell.angle_alpha   90.00
_cell.angle_beta   90.00
_cell.angle_gamma   90.00
#
_symmetry.space_group_name_H-M   'P 1'
#
loop_
_entity.id
_entity.type
_entity.pdbx_description
1 polymer ?
#
loop_
_entity_poly.entity_id
_entity_poly.type
_entity_poly.pdbx_seq_one_letter_code
_entity_poly.pdbx_strand_id
1 'polypeptide(L)'
;LEISLLSDESKSSYGNSSFYNLTKAIEITKQYPNSALVTGPICKKSWSLAGHHFSGQTEVLAKSCGVKNVGMLFTAKSPITGWRFNTLLATTHIALVEVPKKLTTKLINSKLDLLKDFCSTYVDKPTLKVAGLNPHAGEEGILGNEEKDWLNNALISWNKKNRNIQLLGPLSPDSCWNSSA
;
A
#
# COMPACT_ATOMS: atom_id res chain seq x y z
N LEU A 1 10.90 21.29 19.86
CA LEU A 1 11.32 22.37 18.95
C LEU A 1 10.46 22.29 17.69
N GLU A 2 9.69 23.33 17.40
CA GLU A 2 8.95 23.40 16.15
C GLU A 2 9.94 23.62 14.99
N ILE A 3 10.06 22.67 14.09
CA ILE A 3 10.93 22.73 12.90
C ILE A 3 10.63 23.95 12.02
N SER A 4 9.39 24.49 12.09
CA SER A 4 8.96 25.69 11.36
C SER A 4 9.75 26.94 11.73
N LEU A 5 10.26 27.05 12.95
CA LEU A 5 10.99 28.23 13.47
C LEU A 5 12.50 28.20 13.17
N LEU A 6 13.03 27.11 12.59
CA LEU A 6 14.45 26.98 12.29
C LEU A 6 14.81 27.71 11.00
N SER A 7 16.08 28.17 10.91
CA SER A 7 16.66 28.68 9.65
C SER A 7 16.70 27.56 8.59
N ASP A 8 16.77 27.94 7.31
CA ASP A 8 16.86 26.94 6.23
C ASP A 8 18.18 26.15 6.27
N GLU A 9 19.26 26.73 6.76
CA GLU A 9 20.53 26.03 7.01
C GLU A 9 20.37 24.94 8.08
N SER A 10 19.74 25.27 9.21
CA SER A 10 19.43 24.30 10.25
C SER A 10 18.50 23.20 9.76
N LYS A 11 17.47 23.55 8.98
CA LYS A 11 16.56 22.57 8.36
C LYS A 11 17.29 21.63 7.40
N SER A 12 18.23 22.15 6.60
CA SER A 12 19.07 21.33 5.71
C SER A 12 19.93 20.34 6.50
N SER A 13 20.58 20.79 7.57
CA SER A 13 21.39 19.93 8.43
C SER A 13 20.56 18.81 9.05
N TYR A 14 19.39 19.13 9.61
CA TYR A 14 18.46 18.12 10.12
C TYR A 14 17.93 17.18 9.04
N GLY A 15 17.71 17.72 7.83
CA GLY A 15 17.32 16.93 6.66
C GLY A 15 18.37 15.89 6.30
N ASN A 16 19.64 16.28 6.24
CA ASN A 16 20.76 15.38 6.00
C ASN A 16 20.87 14.29 7.08
N SER A 17 20.84 14.68 8.34
CA SER A 17 20.94 13.73 9.45
C SER A 17 19.79 12.72 9.46
N SER A 18 18.57 13.19 9.24
CA SER A 18 17.37 12.36 9.15
C SER A 18 17.45 11.37 7.98
N PHE A 19 17.89 11.82 6.81
CA PHE A 19 18.05 10.96 5.64
C PHE A 19 19.17 9.93 5.81
N TYR A 20 20.30 10.35 6.35
CA TYR A 20 21.42 9.45 6.68
C TYR A 20 21.00 8.36 7.67
N ASN A 21 20.31 8.72 8.75
CA ASN A 21 19.83 7.77 9.75
C ASN A 21 18.86 6.75 9.13
N LEU A 22 17.92 7.20 8.27
CA LEU A 22 17.02 6.29 7.56
C LEU A 22 17.78 5.32 6.66
N THR A 23 18.71 5.81 5.85
CA THR A 23 19.48 4.96 4.92
C THR A 23 20.36 3.97 5.68
N LYS A 24 20.99 4.37 6.78
CA LYS A 24 21.75 3.47 7.64
C LYS A 24 20.86 2.41 8.31
N ALA A 25 19.70 2.79 8.81
CA ALA A 25 18.75 1.85 9.38
C ALA A 25 18.28 0.82 8.34
N ILE A 26 18.05 1.24 7.10
CA ILE A 26 17.71 0.32 6.00
C ILE A 26 18.86 -0.66 5.73
N GLU A 27 20.10 -0.19 5.63
CA GLU A 27 21.29 -1.03 5.42
C GLU A 27 21.42 -2.09 6.52
N ILE A 28 21.28 -1.69 7.79
CA ILE A 28 21.34 -2.60 8.94
C ILE A 28 20.19 -3.62 8.88
N THR A 29 18.96 -3.16 8.68
CA THR A 29 17.80 -4.06 8.62
C THR A 29 17.94 -5.12 7.52
N LYS A 30 18.54 -4.79 6.38
CA LYS A 30 18.79 -5.75 5.29
C LYS A 30 19.81 -6.83 5.66
N GLN A 31 20.68 -6.61 6.64
CA GLN A 31 21.67 -7.60 7.08
C GLN A 31 21.08 -8.62 8.07
N TYR A 32 19.94 -8.31 8.69
CA TYR A 32 19.33 -9.15 9.72
C TYR A 32 17.96 -9.68 9.27
N PRO A 33 17.82 -10.98 8.91
CA PRO A 33 16.59 -11.53 8.33
C PRO A 33 15.34 -11.37 9.18
N ASN A 34 15.48 -11.31 10.52
CA ASN A 34 14.37 -11.22 11.46
C ASN A 34 14.19 -9.82 12.05
N SER A 35 14.64 -8.80 11.33
CA SER A 35 14.51 -7.40 11.76
C SER A 35 13.40 -6.67 11.03
N ALA A 36 12.90 -5.61 11.64
CA ALA A 36 11.93 -4.69 11.05
C ALA A 36 12.39 -3.25 11.29
N LEU A 37 12.11 -2.39 10.34
CA LEU A 37 12.37 -0.96 10.45
C LEU A 37 11.08 -0.24 10.85
N VAL A 38 11.13 0.43 12.00
CA VAL A 38 10.08 1.35 12.46
C VAL A 38 10.61 2.77 12.36
N THR A 39 9.91 3.62 11.62
CA THR A 39 10.34 4.99 11.36
C THR A 39 9.46 6.01 12.05
N GLY A 40 10.07 7.12 12.48
CA GLY A 40 9.36 8.33 12.90
C GLY A 40 8.96 9.21 11.72
N PRO A 41 8.26 10.32 11.97
CA PRO A 41 7.90 11.29 10.94
C PRO A 41 9.15 11.97 10.37
N ILE A 42 9.05 12.42 9.11
CA ILE A 42 10.09 13.17 8.42
C ILE A 42 9.57 14.55 7.99
N CYS A 43 10.49 15.49 7.79
CA CYS A 43 10.20 16.76 7.15
C CYS A 43 10.69 16.76 5.70
N LYS A 44 9.76 16.61 4.74
CA LYS A 44 10.08 16.59 3.30
C LYS A 44 10.78 17.88 2.83
N LYS A 45 10.42 19.05 3.40
CA LYS A 45 11.07 20.31 3.10
C LYS A 45 12.54 20.27 3.53
N SER A 46 12.86 19.76 4.72
CA SER A 46 14.23 19.61 5.20
C SER A 46 15.06 18.67 4.33
N TRP A 47 14.45 17.55 3.88
CA TRP A 47 15.10 16.65 2.92
C TRP A 47 15.40 17.36 1.59
N SER A 48 14.43 18.10 1.05
CA SER A 48 14.60 18.86 -0.21
C SER A 48 15.69 19.91 -0.10
N LEU A 49 15.75 20.66 1.02
CA LEU A 49 16.82 21.64 1.28
C LEU A 49 18.21 20.99 1.40
N ALA A 50 18.25 19.74 1.86
CA ALA A 50 19.47 18.93 1.94
C ALA A 50 19.83 18.24 0.61
N GLY A 51 19.07 18.47 -0.47
CA GLY A 51 19.31 17.83 -1.78
C GLY A 51 18.71 16.44 -1.95
N HIS A 52 17.91 15.96 -0.98
CA HIS A 52 17.26 14.66 -1.04
C HIS A 52 15.82 14.80 -1.56
N HIS A 53 15.64 14.66 -2.87
CA HIS A 53 14.36 14.85 -3.56
C HIS A 53 13.56 13.54 -3.64
N PHE A 54 12.89 13.17 -2.54
CA PHE A 54 11.98 12.02 -2.44
C PHE A 54 10.59 12.47 -1.98
N SER A 55 9.55 11.82 -2.50
CA SER A 55 8.16 12.10 -2.12
C SER A 55 7.86 11.67 -0.68
N GLY A 56 8.64 10.72 -0.15
CA GLY A 56 8.55 10.24 1.22
C GLY A 56 9.49 9.07 1.50
N GLN A 57 9.33 8.44 2.65
CA GLN A 57 10.16 7.29 3.07
C GLN A 57 9.93 6.07 2.19
N THR A 58 8.71 5.86 1.68
CA THR A 58 8.36 4.73 0.83
C THR A 58 9.23 4.65 -0.42
N GLU A 59 9.50 5.79 -1.06
CA GLU A 59 10.32 5.85 -2.26
C GLU A 59 11.80 5.60 -1.96
N VAL A 60 12.28 6.04 -0.80
CA VAL A 60 13.65 5.72 -0.32
C VAL A 60 13.77 4.22 -0.06
N LEU A 61 12.81 3.62 0.62
CA LEU A 61 12.75 2.18 0.89
C LEU A 61 12.74 1.37 -0.41
N ALA A 62 11.83 1.73 -1.33
CA ALA A 62 11.72 1.06 -2.63
C ALA A 62 13.05 1.09 -3.40
N LYS A 63 13.67 2.26 -3.49
CA LYS A 63 14.97 2.45 -4.15
C LYS A 63 16.07 1.62 -3.48
N SER A 64 16.14 1.67 -2.15
CA SER A 64 17.16 0.94 -1.37
C SER A 64 16.99 -0.58 -1.44
N CYS A 65 15.77 -1.07 -1.61
CA CYS A 65 15.47 -2.48 -1.81
C CYS A 65 15.52 -2.92 -3.27
N GLY A 66 15.70 -2.01 -4.22
CA GLY A 66 15.72 -2.30 -5.65
C GLY A 66 14.38 -2.78 -6.21
N VAL A 67 13.26 -2.43 -5.56
CA VAL A 67 11.91 -2.86 -5.95
C VAL A 67 11.11 -1.70 -6.54
N LYS A 68 10.29 -2.01 -7.55
CA LYS A 68 9.40 -1.04 -8.19
C LYS A 68 7.96 -1.13 -7.68
N ASN A 69 7.57 -2.31 -7.21
CA ASN A 69 6.21 -2.57 -6.74
C ASN A 69 6.17 -2.49 -5.22
N VAL A 70 5.50 -1.47 -4.72
CA VAL A 70 5.35 -1.19 -3.28
C VAL A 70 3.88 -0.88 -2.99
N GLY A 71 3.48 -1.06 -1.73
CA GLY A 71 2.12 -0.79 -1.31
C GLY A 71 2.03 -0.36 0.14
N MET A 72 0.97 0.37 0.46
CA MET A 72 0.63 0.71 1.83
C MET A 72 -0.36 -0.33 2.35
N LEU A 73 0.07 -1.09 3.33
CA LEU A 73 -0.72 -2.14 3.97
C LEU A 73 -1.08 -1.71 5.39
N PHE A 74 -2.36 -1.80 5.72
CA PHE A 74 -2.84 -1.74 7.09
C PHE A 74 -3.03 -3.16 7.61
N THR A 75 -2.49 -3.45 8.78
CA THR A 75 -2.64 -4.76 9.43
C THR A 75 -3.08 -4.58 10.86
N ALA A 76 -4.01 -5.42 11.30
CA ALA A 76 -4.45 -5.48 12.68
C ALA A 76 -4.72 -6.94 13.07
N LYS A 77 -4.57 -7.27 14.35
CA LYS A 77 -4.93 -8.57 14.91
C LYS A 77 -5.90 -8.35 16.06
N SER A 78 -7.07 -9.02 16.00
CA SER A 78 -8.02 -8.99 17.10
C SER A 78 -7.40 -9.58 18.37
N PRO A 79 -7.39 -8.86 19.50
CA PRO A 79 -6.89 -9.40 20.76
C PRO A 79 -7.80 -10.49 21.33
N ILE A 80 -9.07 -10.56 20.90
CA ILE A 80 -10.08 -11.50 21.41
C ILE A 80 -10.06 -12.79 20.60
N THR A 81 -10.17 -12.69 19.27
CA THR A 81 -10.33 -13.85 18.38
C THR A 81 -9.03 -14.30 17.73
N GLY A 82 -7.98 -13.49 17.78
CA GLY A 82 -6.75 -13.72 17.03
C GLY A 82 -6.87 -13.49 15.52
N TRP A 83 -8.07 -13.16 15.02
CA TRP A 83 -8.29 -12.89 13.60
C TRP A 83 -7.43 -11.71 13.11
N ARG A 84 -6.83 -11.90 11.95
CA ARG A 84 -5.96 -10.88 11.34
C ARG A 84 -6.67 -10.22 10.16
N PHE A 85 -6.73 -8.91 10.21
CA PHE A 85 -7.22 -8.06 9.14
C PHE A 85 -6.05 -7.41 8.41
N ASN A 86 -6.02 -7.52 7.09
CA ASN A 86 -5.03 -6.86 6.24
C ASN A 86 -5.75 -6.13 5.11
N THR A 87 -5.41 -4.86 4.92
CA THR A 87 -5.96 -4.04 3.82
C THR A 87 -4.83 -3.36 3.08
N LEU A 88 -4.67 -3.71 1.81
CA LEU A 88 -3.72 -3.06 0.90
C LEU A 88 -4.45 -2.01 0.08
N LEU A 89 -3.94 -0.77 0.09
CA LEU A 89 -4.50 0.31 -0.71
C LEU A 89 -4.09 0.16 -2.18
N ALA A 90 -5.06 0.27 -3.07
CA ALA A 90 -4.80 0.28 -4.51
C ALA A 90 -4.10 1.57 -4.94
N THR A 91 -4.52 2.72 -4.40
CA THR A 91 -3.91 4.03 -4.65
C THR A 91 -3.62 4.75 -3.32
N THR A 92 -2.63 5.64 -3.30
CA THR A 92 -2.24 6.41 -2.12
C THR A 92 -1.89 7.85 -2.50
N HIS A 93 -2.29 8.81 -1.65
CA HIS A 93 -1.88 10.23 -1.75
C HIS A 93 -2.17 10.89 -3.12
N ILE A 94 -3.30 10.55 -3.73
CA ILE A 94 -3.79 11.20 -4.95
C ILE A 94 -5.14 11.85 -4.71
N ALA A 95 -5.51 12.84 -5.53
CA ALA A 95 -6.83 13.44 -5.48
C ALA A 95 -7.91 12.39 -5.82
N LEU A 96 -9.07 12.46 -5.17
CA LEU A 96 -10.15 11.49 -5.37
C LEU A 96 -10.58 11.39 -6.86
N VAL A 97 -10.64 12.51 -7.56
CA VAL A 97 -10.99 12.58 -9.00
C VAL A 97 -9.98 11.85 -9.90
N GLU A 98 -8.75 11.62 -9.42
CA GLU A 98 -7.71 10.89 -10.16
C GLU A 98 -7.76 9.38 -9.93
N VAL A 99 -8.47 8.92 -8.89
CA VAL A 99 -8.54 7.50 -8.53
C VAL A 99 -9.05 6.65 -9.70
N PRO A 100 -10.21 6.92 -10.32
CA PRO A 100 -10.70 6.12 -11.44
C PRO A 100 -9.73 6.08 -12.63
N LYS A 101 -9.05 7.20 -12.90
CA LYS A 101 -8.08 7.30 -14.01
C LYS A 101 -6.78 6.51 -13.75
N LYS A 102 -6.39 6.36 -12.48
CA LYS A 102 -5.17 5.64 -12.09
C LYS A 102 -5.41 4.14 -11.92
N LEU A 103 -6.63 3.74 -11.60
CA LEU A 103 -7.00 2.34 -11.49
C LEU A 103 -6.98 1.68 -12.88
N THR A 104 -6.13 0.69 -13.02
CA THR A 104 -5.98 -0.10 -14.24
C THR A 104 -5.85 -1.57 -13.90
N THR A 105 -6.15 -2.47 -14.83
CA THR A 105 -5.89 -3.91 -14.68
C THR A 105 -4.47 -4.20 -14.23
N LYS A 106 -3.48 -3.50 -14.79
CA LYS A 106 -2.07 -3.66 -14.40
C LYS A 106 -1.81 -3.30 -12.94
N LEU A 107 -2.37 -2.18 -12.49
CA LEU A 107 -2.22 -1.73 -11.10
C LEU A 107 -2.89 -2.72 -10.14
N ILE A 108 -4.13 -3.11 -10.40
CA ILE A 108 -4.87 -4.06 -9.55
C ILE A 108 -4.13 -5.40 -9.48
N ASN A 109 -3.70 -5.97 -10.60
CA ASN A 109 -2.93 -7.21 -10.62
C ASN A 109 -1.65 -7.10 -9.76
N SER A 110 -0.92 -6.00 -9.90
CA SER A 110 0.29 -5.73 -9.11
C SER A 110 0.00 -5.64 -7.60
N LYS A 111 -1.14 -5.05 -7.21
CA LYS A 111 -1.54 -4.98 -5.79
C LYS A 111 -2.00 -6.34 -5.26
N LEU A 112 -2.70 -7.10 -6.07
CA LEU A 112 -3.10 -8.47 -5.72
C LEU A 112 -1.88 -9.38 -5.55
N ASP A 113 -0.86 -9.26 -6.41
CA ASP A 113 0.39 -10.00 -6.27
C ASP A 113 1.10 -9.66 -4.95
N LEU A 114 1.23 -8.36 -4.60
CA LEU A 114 1.80 -7.93 -3.32
C LEU A 114 1.03 -8.49 -2.12
N LEU A 115 -0.30 -8.40 -2.15
CA LEU A 115 -1.13 -8.88 -1.04
C LEU A 115 -1.08 -10.40 -0.92
N LYS A 116 -1.11 -11.11 -2.05
CA LYS A 116 -0.93 -12.57 -2.11
C LYS A 116 0.40 -12.96 -1.48
N ASP A 117 1.50 -12.36 -1.94
CA ASP A 117 2.85 -12.70 -1.46
C ASP A 117 2.99 -12.44 0.04
N PHE A 118 2.45 -11.31 0.53
CA PHE A 118 2.42 -11.00 1.95
C PHE A 118 1.60 -12.02 2.75
N CYS A 119 0.37 -12.32 2.33
CA CYS A 119 -0.50 -13.25 3.05
C CYS A 119 0.03 -14.69 3.03
N SER A 120 0.69 -15.10 1.96
CA SER A 120 1.28 -16.43 1.83
C SER A 120 2.46 -16.69 2.76
N THR A 121 2.98 -15.66 3.42
CA THR A 121 4.01 -15.83 4.46
C THR A 121 3.48 -16.51 5.73
N TYR A 122 2.17 -16.52 5.96
CA TYR A 122 1.54 -17.06 7.18
C TYR A 122 0.22 -17.82 6.95
N VAL A 123 -0.26 -17.90 5.70
CA VAL A 123 -1.46 -18.67 5.32
C VAL A 123 -1.23 -19.34 3.97
N ASP A 124 -1.33 -20.65 3.90
CA ASP A 124 -1.09 -21.42 2.66
C ASP A 124 -2.09 -21.10 1.54
N LYS A 125 -3.35 -20.86 1.89
CA LYS A 125 -4.43 -20.55 0.94
C LYS A 125 -5.20 -19.31 1.41
N PRO A 126 -4.65 -18.10 1.20
CA PRO A 126 -5.33 -16.90 1.62
C PRO A 126 -6.58 -16.63 0.77
N THR A 127 -7.62 -16.08 1.42
CA THR A 127 -8.76 -15.49 0.75
C THR A 127 -8.56 -14.00 0.61
N LEU A 128 -8.55 -13.52 -0.62
CA LEU A 128 -8.46 -12.09 -0.93
C LEU A 128 -9.83 -11.56 -1.33
N LYS A 129 -10.21 -10.42 -0.79
CA LYS A 129 -11.44 -9.70 -1.14
C LYS A 129 -11.07 -8.40 -1.81
N VAL A 130 -11.75 -8.06 -2.90
CA VAL A 130 -11.58 -6.78 -3.59
C VAL A 130 -12.86 -5.98 -3.44
N ALA A 131 -12.79 -4.85 -2.76
CA ALA A 131 -13.88 -3.89 -2.70
C ALA A 131 -14.09 -3.23 -4.07
N GLY A 132 -15.33 -3.00 -4.45
CA GLY A 132 -15.69 -2.20 -5.62
C GLY A 132 -15.19 -0.75 -5.48
N LEU A 133 -15.07 -0.06 -6.59
CA LEU A 133 -14.78 1.37 -6.65
C LEU A 133 -16.02 2.18 -6.31
N ASN A 134 -17.16 1.73 -6.82
CA ASN A 134 -18.44 2.42 -6.68
C ASN A 134 -19.30 1.83 -5.53
N PRO A 135 -20.22 2.61 -4.96
CA PRO A 135 -21.21 2.09 -4.01
C PRO A 135 -21.92 0.85 -4.58
N HIS A 136 -22.20 -0.14 -3.74
CA HIS A 136 -22.85 -1.41 -4.13
C HIS A 136 -22.15 -2.13 -5.30
N ALA A 137 -20.83 -1.91 -5.48
CA ALA A 137 -20.04 -2.41 -6.61
C ALA A 137 -20.64 -2.02 -7.97
N GLY A 138 -21.14 -0.77 -8.06
CA GLY A 138 -21.68 -0.20 -9.29
C GLY A 138 -23.13 -0.56 -9.61
N GLU A 139 -23.76 -1.50 -8.86
CA GLU A 139 -25.16 -1.92 -9.04
C GLU A 139 -25.51 -2.16 -10.52
N GLU A 140 -24.78 -3.07 -11.15
CA GLU A 140 -24.89 -3.43 -12.58
C GLU A 140 -24.73 -2.25 -13.58
N GLY A 141 -24.10 -1.15 -13.15
CA GLY A 141 -23.83 0.04 -13.96
C GLY A 141 -24.73 1.24 -13.62
N ILE A 142 -25.64 1.12 -12.65
CA ILE A 142 -26.48 2.24 -12.20
C ILE A 142 -25.66 3.30 -11.45
N LEU A 143 -24.71 2.87 -10.63
CA LEU A 143 -23.87 3.75 -9.79
C LEU A 143 -22.43 3.91 -10.30
N GLY A 144 -22.13 3.34 -11.47
CA GLY A 144 -20.81 3.35 -12.10
C GLY A 144 -20.55 2.08 -12.88
N ASN A 145 -19.71 2.15 -13.89
CA ASN A 145 -19.49 1.06 -14.82
C ASN A 145 -18.13 0.36 -14.66
N GLU A 146 -17.23 0.88 -13.85
CA GLU A 146 -15.86 0.40 -13.75
C GLU A 146 -15.77 -1.08 -13.38
N GLU A 147 -16.65 -1.56 -12.47
CA GLU A 147 -16.72 -2.95 -12.08
C GLU A 147 -17.12 -3.85 -13.27
N LYS A 148 -18.09 -3.41 -14.06
CA LYS A 148 -18.62 -4.13 -15.21
C LYS A 148 -17.67 -4.06 -16.41
N ASP A 149 -17.15 -2.88 -16.72
CA ASP A 149 -16.38 -2.62 -17.92
C ASP A 149 -15.03 -3.32 -17.92
N TRP A 150 -14.34 -3.32 -16.77
CA TRP A 150 -12.99 -3.86 -16.72
C TRP A 150 -12.58 -4.60 -15.44
N LEU A 151 -13.06 -4.19 -14.25
CA LEU A 151 -12.56 -4.73 -12.97
C LEU A 151 -12.90 -6.21 -12.83
N ASN A 152 -14.13 -6.63 -13.11
CA ASN A 152 -14.55 -8.04 -13.10
C ASN A 152 -13.62 -8.90 -13.98
N ASN A 153 -13.37 -8.47 -15.21
CA ASN A 153 -12.53 -9.21 -16.15
C ASN A 153 -11.07 -9.27 -15.67
N ALA A 154 -10.57 -8.20 -15.06
CA ALA A 154 -9.24 -8.18 -14.46
C ALA A 154 -9.11 -9.22 -13.33
N LEU A 155 -10.08 -9.27 -12.40
CA LEU A 155 -10.08 -10.20 -11.27
C LEU A 155 -10.21 -11.66 -11.76
N ILE A 156 -11.10 -11.95 -12.69
CA ILE A 156 -11.25 -13.30 -13.29
C ILE A 156 -9.94 -13.75 -13.94
N SER A 157 -9.30 -12.86 -14.70
CA SER A 157 -8.05 -13.17 -15.40
C SER A 157 -6.89 -13.42 -14.43
N TRP A 158 -6.81 -12.63 -13.36
CA TRP A 158 -5.81 -12.81 -12.32
C TRP A 158 -6.04 -14.12 -11.55
N ASN A 159 -7.28 -14.42 -11.17
CA ASN A 159 -7.62 -15.63 -10.40
C ASN A 159 -7.34 -16.92 -11.20
N LYS A 160 -7.56 -16.92 -12.51
CA LYS A 160 -7.20 -18.06 -13.37
C LYS A 160 -5.71 -18.43 -13.30
N LYS A 161 -4.84 -17.45 -13.08
CA LYS A 161 -3.39 -17.65 -12.95
C LYS A 161 -2.95 -17.99 -11.52
N ASN A 162 -3.79 -17.74 -10.53
CA ASN A 162 -3.48 -17.89 -9.11
C ASN A 162 -4.50 -18.82 -8.42
N ARG A 163 -4.62 -20.06 -8.90
CA ARG A 163 -5.66 -21.02 -8.47
C ARG A 163 -5.53 -21.48 -7.00
N ASN A 164 -4.39 -21.25 -6.38
CA ASN A 164 -4.17 -21.49 -4.95
C ASN A 164 -4.72 -20.38 -4.06
N ILE A 165 -5.27 -19.30 -4.63
CA ILE A 165 -5.85 -18.17 -3.94
C ILE A 165 -7.35 -18.16 -4.18
N GLN A 166 -8.12 -18.00 -3.12
CA GLN A 166 -9.54 -17.66 -3.24
C GLN A 166 -9.65 -16.15 -3.42
N LEU A 167 -10.13 -15.70 -4.59
CA LEU A 167 -10.37 -14.29 -4.87
C LEU A 167 -11.87 -14.03 -4.95
N LEU A 168 -12.37 -13.11 -4.15
CA LEU A 168 -13.74 -12.66 -4.13
C LEU A 168 -13.83 -11.19 -4.52
N GLY A 169 -14.75 -10.84 -5.39
CA GLY A 169 -14.99 -9.45 -5.77
C GLY A 169 -15.23 -9.24 -7.27
N PRO A 170 -15.53 -7.99 -7.64
CA PRO A 170 -15.67 -6.83 -6.75
C PRO A 170 -16.88 -6.97 -5.83
N LEU A 171 -16.68 -6.72 -4.54
CA LEU A 171 -17.71 -6.77 -3.51
C LEU A 171 -18.21 -5.35 -3.20
N SER A 172 -19.43 -5.23 -2.72
CA SER A 172 -19.93 -3.95 -2.21
C SER A 172 -19.01 -3.42 -1.10
N PRO A 173 -18.43 -2.20 -1.25
CA PRO A 173 -17.54 -1.63 -0.24
C PRO A 173 -18.25 -1.37 1.10
N ASP A 174 -19.58 -1.31 1.13
CA ASP A 174 -20.36 -1.08 2.34
C ASP A 174 -20.40 -2.32 3.26
N SER A 175 -20.24 -3.51 2.72
CA SER A 175 -20.43 -4.77 3.45
C SER A 175 -19.28 -5.78 3.35
N CYS A 176 -18.32 -5.58 2.45
CA CYS A 176 -17.24 -6.56 2.22
C CYS A 176 -16.29 -6.78 3.42
N TRP A 177 -16.38 -5.93 4.42
CA TRP A 177 -15.55 -5.95 5.63
C TRP A 177 -16.03 -6.92 6.71
N ASN A 178 -17.24 -7.44 6.58
CA ASN A 178 -17.78 -8.40 7.54
C ASN A 178 -17.10 -9.75 7.41
N SER A 179 -16.85 -10.42 8.54
CA SER A 179 -16.19 -11.73 8.60
C SER A 179 -17.01 -12.84 7.95
N SER A 180 -18.32 -12.65 7.81
CA SER A 180 -19.29 -13.60 7.22
C SER A 180 -19.53 -13.39 5.73
N ALA A 181 -18.88 -12.42 5.11
CA ALA A 181 -19.02 -12.17 3.67
C ALA A 181 -17.99 -12.97 2.86
#